data_00b4b9b418a1edb59cab4146bf71588f
#
_entry.id   00b4b9b418a1edb59cab4146bf71588f
#
_cell.length_a   1.000
_cell.length_b   1.000
_cell.length_c   1.000
_cell.angle_alpha   90.00
_cell.angle_beta   90.00
_cell.angle_gamma   90.00
#
_symmetry.space_group_name_H-M   'P 1'
#
loop_
_entity.id
_entity.type
_entity.pdbx_description
1 polymer ?
#
loop_
_entity_poly.entity_id
_entity_poly.type
_entity_poly.pdbx_seq_one_letter_code
_entity_poly.pdbx_strand_id
1 'polypeptide(L)'
;MDEKAKPPTCSGDAGAPEDAFDHVMQLSYKVDYRIADSGAQREAIFRLRYQAYKRDGTVSANASGALSDPYDETGNVYLYGLYINDALASSVRLHVTSQEHADFPSRDVFADVLQPDLDARKVIIEISRFVADENLARLHRGLPYPPSVV
;
A
#
# COMPACT_ATOMS: atom_id res chain seq x y z
N MET A 1 5.70 8.12 72.01
CA MET A 1 6.62 8.42 70.91
C MET A 1 6.12 7.71 69.71
N ASP A 2 5.22 8.38 68.95
CA ASP A 2 4.59 7.82 67.76
C ASP A 2 5.30 8.40 66.53
N GLU A 3 6.08 7.58 65.90
CA GLU A 3 6.74 7.91 64.62
C GLU A 3 5.78 7.67 63.47
N LYS A 4 5.24 8.78 62.96
CA LYS A 4 4.30 8.81 61.84
C LYS A 4 5.07 8.51 60.55
N ALA A 5 4.87 7.33 59.98
CA ALA A 5 5.40 6.93 58.70
C ALA A 5 4.83 7.81 57.56
N LYS A 6 5.74 8.45 56.84
CA LYS A 6 5.46 9.25 55.65
C LYS A 6 5.09 8.31 54.46
N PRO A 7 3.98 8.55 53.73
CA PRO A 7 3.67 7.73 52.57
C PRO A 7 4.65 7.92 51.43
N PRO A 8 4.91 6.88 50.62
CA PRO A 8 5.81 7.00 49.45
C PRO A 8 5.18 7.91 48.40
N THR A 9 5.93 8.91 47.97
CA THR A 9 5.63 9.72 46.81
C THR A 9 5.85 8.88 45.55
N CYS A 10 4.77 8.49 44.87
CA CYS A 10 4.82 7.99 43.51
C CYS A 10 5.15 9.15 42.57
N SER A 11 6.41 9.33 42.25
CA SER A 11 6.84 10.05 41.06
C SER A 11 6.86 9.08 39.89
N GLY A 12 5.69 8.79 39.35
CA GLY A 12 5.52 8.14 38.07
C GLY A 12 5.46 9.22 37.00
N ASP A 13 6.58 9.59 36.48
CA ASP A 13 6.66 10.32 35.22
C ASP A 13 6.36 9.32 34.09
N ALA A 14 5.07 9.14 33.83
CA ALA A 14 4.57 8.43 32.67
C ALA A 14 4.48 9.44 31.51
N GLY A 15 5.64 9.88 31.03
CA GLY A 15 5.72 10.52 29.74
C GLY A 15 5.43 9.49 28.67
N ALA A 16 4.26 9.58 28.08
CA ALA A 16 3.91 9.11 26.75
C ALA A 16 2.45 8.62 26.68
N PRO A 17 1.57 9.28 26.05
CA PRO A 17 1.09 8.88 24.74
C PRO A 17 0.93 10.04 23.75
N GLU A 18 1.17 11.26 24.16
CA GLU A 18 1.00 12.43 23.29
C GLU A 18 2.00 12.43 22.12
N ASP A 19 3.25 12.05 22.34
CA ASP A 19 4.27 12.03 21.30
C ASP A 19 3.98 10.98 20.20
N ALA A 20 3.43 9.83 20.56
CA ALA A 20 3.10 8.77 19.61
C ALA A 20 1.89 9.14 18.74
N PHE A 21 0.87 9.76 19.33
CA PHE A 21 -0.31 10.22 18.62
C PHE A 21 0.02 11.37 17.68
N ASP A 22 0.79 12.35 18.15
CA ASP A 22 1.27 13.48 17.33
C ASP A 22 2.15 13.01 16.17
N HIS A 23 2.98 11.98 16.36
CA HIS A 23 3.77 11.38 15.28
C HIS A 23 2.90 10.69 14.24
N VAL A 24 1.90 9.93 14.66
CA VAL A 24 0.92 9.28 13.76
C VAL A 24 0.12 10.35 13.01
N MET A 25 -0.31 11.41 13.68
CA MET A 25 -1.05 12.49 13.04
C MET A 25 -0.18 13.28 12.07
N GLN A 26 1.07 13.56 12.40
CA GLN A 26 2.02 14.21 11.48
C GLN A 26 2.30 13.36 10.23
N LEU A 27 2.37 12.03 10.36
CA LEU A 27 2.50 11.12 9.22
C LEU A 27 1.23 11.09 8.36
N SER A 28 0.06 11.12 8.98
CA SER A 28 -1.23 11.14 8.26
C SER A 28 -1.37 12.37 7.35
N TYR A 29 -0.83 13.51 7.75
CA TYR A 29 -0.84 14.72 6.92
C TYR A 29 0.15 14.71 5.75
N LYS A 30 1.07 13.77 5.71
CA LYS A 30 2.11 13.65 4.67
C LYS A 30 1.86 12.52 3.68
N VAL A 31 0.83 11.73 3.91
CA VAL A 31 0.47 10.60 3.05
C VAL A 31 -0.63 11.02 2.08
N ASP A 32 -0.40 10.78 0.81
CA ASP A 32 -1.34 11.09 -0.26
C ASP A 32 -1.51 9.87 -1.19
N TYR A 33 -2.75 9.63 -1.64
CA TYR A 33 -3.11 8.56 -2.57
C TYR A 33 -3.53 9.19 -3.89
N ARG A 34 -2.82 8.86 -4.97
CA ARG A 34 -3.09 9.41 -6.29
C ARG A 34 -3.32 8.31 -7.31
N ILE A 35 -4.32 8.52 -8.17
CA ILE A 35 -4.44 7.74 -9.41
C ILE A 35 -3.38 8.26 -10.38
N ALA A 36 -2.71 7.34 -11.08
CA ALA A 36 -1.73 7.69 -12.09
C ALA A 36 -2.43 8.06 -13.41
N ASP A 37 -2.82 9.32 -13.54
CA ASP A 37 -3.55 9.85 -14.70
C ASP A 37 -2.62 10.29 -15.84
N SER A 38 -1.33 10.54 -15.56
CA SER A 38 -0.34 10.94 -16.55
C SER A 38 0.62 9.82 -16.90
N GLY A 39 1.18 9.87 -18.09
CA GLY A 39 2.23 8.94 -18.51
C GLY A 39 3.44 8.93 -17.57
N ALA A 40 3.82 10.08 -17.02
CA ALA A 40 4.94 10.19 -16.08
C ALA A 40 4.65 9.48 -14.75
N GLN A 41 3.43 9.58 -14.24
CA GLN A 41 3.03 8.88 -13.01
C GLN A 41 2.96 7.36 -13.23
N ARG A 42 2.42 6.92 -14.36
CA ARG A 42 2.39 5.50 -14.75
C ARG A 42 3.80 4.93 -14.88
N GLU A 43 4.68 5.66 -15.55
CA GLU A 43 6.09 5.27 -15.69
C GLU A 43 6.81 5.16 -14.34
N ALA A 44 6.56 6.08 -13.40
CA ALA A 44 7.11 6.01 -12.05
C ALA A 44 6.65 4.73 -11.32
N ILE A 45 5.37 4.37 -11.44
CA ILE A 45 4.83 3.12 -10.89
C ILE A 45 5.50 1.90 -11.55
N PHE A 46 5.67 1.89 -12.87
CA PHE A 46 6.30 0.78 -13.58
C PHE A 46 7.77 0.59 -13.21
N ARG A 47 8.49 1.69 -12.94
CA ARG A 47 9.87 1.65 -12.43
C ARG A 47 9.94 1.13 -11.00
N LEU A 48 9.07 1.59 -10.10
CA LEU A 48 8.98 1.07 -8.74
C LEU A 48 8.66 -0.44 -8.75
N ARG A 49 7.73 -0.87 -9.58
CA ARG A 49 7.37 -2.28 -9.78
C ARG A 49 8.57 -3.10 -10.25
N TYR A 50 9.30 -2.62 -11.27
CA TYR A 50 10.49 -3.27 -11.76
C TYR A 50 11.56 -3.43 -10.68
N GLN A 51 11.83 -2.38 -9.91
CA GLN A 51 12.84 -2.41 -8.84
C GLN A 51 12.47 -3.43 -7.77
N ALA A 52 11.21 -3.46 -7.33
CA ALA A 52 10.73 -4.42 -6.35
C ALA A 52 10.86 -5.86 -6.85
N TYR A 53 10.33 -6.18 -8.01
CA TYR A 53 10.38 -7.55 -8.56
C TYR A 53 11.80 -8.01 -8.92
N LYS A 54 12.64 -7.08 -9.38
CA LYS A 54 14.06 -7.39 -9.64
C LYS A 54 14.81 -7.73 -8.34
N ARG A 55 14.56 -6.96 -7.29
CA ARG A 55 15.14 -7.22 -5.96
C ARG A 55 14.72 -8.60 -5.43
N ASP A 56 13.45 -8.96 -5.64
CA ASP A 56 12.90 -10.24 -5.20
C ASP A 56 13.27 -11.40 -6.14
N GLY A 57 14.04 -11.15 -7.21
CA GLY A 57 14.51 -12.15 -8.15
C GLY A 57 13.45 -12.72 -9.09
N THR A 58 12.26 -12.12 -9.13
CA THR A 58 11.13 -12.60 -9.95
C THR A 58 11.16 -12.13 -11.39
N VAL A 59 11.93 -11.09 -11.70
CA VAL A 59 12.15 -10.62 -13.08
C VAL A 59 13.63 -10.42 -13.38
N SER A 60 14.00 -10.72 -14.62
CA SER A 60 15.34 -10.46 -15.12
C SER A 60 15.56 -8.98 -15.44
N ALA A 61 16.84 -8.59 -15.54
CA ALA A 61 17.18 -7.23 -15.96
C ALA A 61 16.63 -6.96 -17.38
N ASN A 62 16.02 -5.80 -17.57
CA ASN A 62 15.58 -5.29 -18.86
C ASN A 62 16.15 -3.89 -19.10
N ALA A 63 16.20 -3.48 -20.37
CA ALA A 63 16.81 -2.20 -20.78
C ALA A 63 15.95 -0.98 -20.38
N SER A 64 14.63 -1.14 -20.25
CA SER A 64 13.73 -0.03 -19.92
C SER A 64 13.78 0.34 -18.44
N GLY A 65 14.17 -0.60 -17.56
CA GLY A 65 14.07 -0.42 -16.11
C GLY A 65 12.64 -0.23 -15.59
N ALA A 66 11.65 -0.68 -16.37
CA ALA A 66 10.22 -0.58 -16.06
C ALA A 66 9.53 -1.93 -16.27
N LEU A 67 8.46 -2.19 -15.55
CA LEU A 67 7.66 -3.41 -15.65
C LEU A 67 6.18 -3.06 -15.78
N SER A 68 5.66 -3.26 -16.99
CA SER A 68 4.22 -3.22 -17.31
C SER A 68 3.80 -4.51 -18.00
N ASP A 69 2.50 -4.75 -18.06
CA ASP A 69 1.90 -5.86 -18.81
C ASP A 69 0.63 -5.37 -19.54
N PRO A 70 0.03 -6.16 -20.46
CA PRO A 70 -1.15 -5.74 -21.22
C PRO A 70 -2.34 -5.33 -20.36
N TYR A 71 -2.47 -5.86 -19.15
CA TYR A 71 -3.53 -5.49 -18.22
C TYR A 71 -3.37 -4.08 -17.62
N ASP A 72 -2.20 -3.47 -17.75
CA ASP A 72 -2.01 -2.07 -17.36
C ASP A 72 -2.67 -1.09 -18.34
N GLU A 73 -3.11 -1.55 -19.53
CA GLU A 73 -3.71 -0.72 -20.59
C GLU A 73 -5.21 -1.01 -20.81
N THR A 74 -5.83 -1.87 -19.98
CA THR A 74 -7.28 -2.16 -20.10
C THR A 74 -8.11 -0.96 -19.62
N GLY A 75 -9.35 -0.85 -20.18
CA GLY A 75 -10.23 0.29 -19.88
C GLY A 75 -10.77 0.33 -18.45
N ASN A 76 -10.56 -0.74 -17.68
CA ASN A 76 -11.04 -0.89 -16.29
C ASN A 76 -9.91 -0.94 -15.25
N VAL A 77 -8.69 -0.55 -15.65
CA VAL A 77 -7.53 -0.52 -14.76
C VAL A 77 -7.37 0.83 -14.09
N TYR A 78 -7.03 0.78 -12.81
CA TYR A 78 -6.65 1.94 -12.01
C TYR A 78 -5.31 1.66 -11.35
N LEU A 79 -4.33 2.51 -11.62
CA LEU A 79 -3.02 2.47 -10.97
C LEU A 79 -2.98 3.51 -9.86
N TYR A 80 -2.85 3.06 -8.63
CA TYR A 80 -2.73 3.95 -7.47
C TYR A 80 -1.30 4.00 -6.98
N GLY A 81 -0.82 5.20 -6.72
CA GLY A 81 0.41 5.46 -5.99
C GLY A 81 0.10 6.02 -4.60
N LEU A 82 0.79 5.51 -3.59
CA LEU A 82 0.86 6.11 -2.27
C LEU A 82 2.14 6.94 -2.22
N TYR A 83 1.99 8.21 -1.85
CA TYR A 83 3.10 9.17 -1.77
C TYR A 83 3.32 9.59 -0.32
N ILE A 84 4.57 9.69 0.07
CA ILE A 84 5.01 10.25 1.36
C ILE A 84 5.92 11.42 1.04
N ASN A 85 5.54 12.64 1.45
CA ASN A 85 6.26 13.86 1.12
C ASN A 85 6.53 13.99 -0.40
N ASP A 86 5.50 13.73 -1.23
CA ASP A 86 5.56 13.71 -2.69
C ASP A 86 6.48 12.64 -3.33
N ALA A 87 7.14 11.80 -2.54
CA ALA A 87 7.87 10.65 -3.04
C ALA A 87 6.96 9.41 -3.15
N LEU A 88 6.98 8.73 -4.30
CA LEU A 88 6.21 7.50 -4.52
C LEU A 88 6.75 6.39 -3.61
N ALA A 89 5.97 6.02 -2.59
CA ALA A 89 6.35 5.04 -1.57
C ALA A 89 5.82 3.63 -1.84
N SER A 90 4.64 3.52 -2.43
CA SER A 90 4.09 2.23 -2.85
C SER A 90 3.12 2.40 -4.01
N SER A 91 2.77 1.29 -4.65
CA SER A 91 1.73 1.30 -5.68
C SER A 91 0.94 0.00 -5.67
N VAL A 92 -0.28 0.09 -6.19
CA VAL A 92 -1.19 -1.03 -6.38
C VAL A 92 -1.96 -0.86 -7.68
N ARG A 93 -2.29 -1.98 -8.32
CA ARG A 93 -3.19 -2.01 -9.47
C ARG A 93 -4.54 -2.57 -9.05
N LEU A 94 -5.60 -1.89 -9.44
CA LEU A 94 -6.99 -2.34 -9.30
C LEU A 94 -7.59 -2.54 -10.69
N HIS A 95 -8.28 -3.66 -10.89
CA HIS A 95 -9.23 -3.82 -11.99
C HIS A 95 -10.63 -3.82 -11.39
N VAL A 96 -11.51 -3.01 -11.97
CA VAL A 96 -12.91 -2.93 -11.55
C VAL A 96 -13.77 -3.33 -12.74
N THR A 97 -14.46 -4.46 -12.64
CA THR A 97 -15.30 -4.92 -13.75
C THR A 97 -16.53 -4.03 -13.93
N SER A 98 -16.92 -3.87 -15.17
CA SER A 98 -18.14 -3.18 -15.58
C SER A 98 -18.85 -4.02 -16.66
N GLN A 99 -19.96 -3.51 -17.18
CA GLN A 99 -20.65 -4.16 -18.31
C GLN A 99 -19.83 -4.13 -19.62
N GLU A 100 -18.97 -3.12 -19.77
CA GLU A 100 -18.16 -2.91 -20.97
C GLU A 100 -16.76 -3.52 -20.85
N HIS A 101 -16.24 -3.61 -19.63
CA HIS A 101 -14.90 -4.08 -19.36
C HIS A 101 -14.89 -5.11 -18.23
N ALA A 102 -14.52 -6.34 -18.56
CA ALA A 102 -14.43 -7.45 -17.62
C ALA A 102 -13.08 -8.20 -17.72
N ASP A 103 -12.05 -7.52 -18.22
CA ASP A 103 -10.71 -8.10 -18.36
C ASP A 103 -9.87 -7.80 -17.12
N PHE A 104 -9.32 -8.85 -16.52
CA PHE A 104 -8.42 -8.77 -15.38
C PHE A 104 -7.57 -10.06 -15.29
N PRO A 105 -6.36 -10.02 -14.69
CA PRO A 105 -5.39 -11.11 -14.74
C PRO A 105 -5.89 -12.48 -14.28
N SER A 106 -6.68 -12.54 -13.22
CA SER A 106 -7.12 -13.82 -12.65
C SER A 106 -8.40 -14.40 -13.27
N ARG A 107 -9.03 -13.69 -14.22
CA ARG A 107 -10.30 -14.08 -14.81
C ARG A 107 -10.30 -15.49 -15.38
N ASP A 108 -9.30 -15.80 -16.22
CA ASP A 108 -9.24 -17.10 -16.89
C ASP A 108 -8.75 -18.21 -15.97
N VAL A 109 -7.94 -17.85 -14.97
CA VAL A 109 -7.41 -18.80 -13.98
C VAL A 109 -8.50 -19.31 -13.05
N PHE A 110 -9.47 -18.47 -12.71
CA PHE A 110 -10.57 -18.77 -11.80
C PHE A 110 -11.94 -18.67 -12.49
N ALA A 111 -11.99 -18.99 -13.79
CA ALA A 111 -13.19 -18.81 -14.60
C ALA A 111 -14.41 -19.54 -14.04
N ASP A 112 -14.25 -20.78 -13.56
CA ASP A 112 -15.31 -21.59 -12.96
C ASP A 112 -15.92 -20.96 -11.70
N VAL A 113 -15.14 -20.20 -10.94
CA VAL A 113 -15.59 -19.51 -9.71
C VAL A 113 -16.17 -18.13 -10.03
N LEU A 114 -15.54 -17.40 -10.96
CA LEU A 114 -15.86 -16.00 -11.23
C LEU A 114 -16.97 -15.81 -12.26
N GLN A 115 -17.13 -16.76 -13.21
CA GLN A 115 -18.10 -16.63 -14.30
C GLN A 115 -19.54 -16.46 -13.81
N PRO A 116 -20.04 -17.19 -12.79
CA PRO A 116 -21.38 -16.97 -12.27
C PRO A 116 -21.64 -15.55 -11.74
N ASP A 117 -20.62 -14.92 -11.14
CA ASP A 117 -20.73 -13.55 -10.65
C ASP A 117 -20.68 -12.53 -11.80
N LEU A 118 -19.87 -12.78 -12.82
CA LEU A 118 -19.83 -11.97 -14.05
C LEU A 118 -21.15 -12.05 -14.80
N ASP A 119 -21.75 -13.26 -14.95
CA ASP A 119 -23.03 -13.46 -15.59
C ASP A 119 -24.18 -12.76 -14.83
N ALA A 120 -24.08 -12.74 -13.50
CA ALA A 120 -24.98 -12.00 -12.63
C ALA A 120 -24.70 -10.47 -12.62
N ARG A 121 -23.75 -9.99 -13.43
CA ARG A 121 -23.34 -8.58 -13.53
C ARG A 121 -22.90 -7.97 -12.21
N LYS A 122 -22.31 -8.78 -11.33
CA LYS A 122 -21.69 -8.27 -10.12
C LYS A 122 -20.39 -7.56 -10.46
N VAL A 123 -20.07 -6.54 -9.67
CA VAL A 123 -18.78 -5.86 -9.77
C VAL A 123 -17.74 -6.71 -9.05
N ILE A 124 -16.70 -7.08 -9.78
CA ILE A 124 -15.52 -7.74 -9.23
C ILE A 124 -14.39 -6.73 -9.18
N ILE A 125 -13.69 -6.67 -8.05
CA ILE A 125 -12.50 -5.85 -7.89
C ILE A 125 -11.32 -6.79 -7.65
N GLU A 126 -10.37 -6.79 -8.60
CA GLU A 126 -9.10 -7.47 -8.44
C GLU A 126 -8.02 -6.48 -7.98
N ILE A 127 -7.34 -6.82 -6.89
CA ILE A 127 -6.20 -6.10 -6.37
C ILE A 127 -4.94 -6.87 -6.73
N SER A 128 -4.02 -6.26 -7.46
CA SER A 128 -2.79 -6.89 -7.91
C SER A 128 -1.60 -5.91 -7.95
N ARG A 129 -0.41 -6.43 -8.20
CA ARG A 129 0.80 -5.62 -8.38
C ARG A 129 1.09 -4.66 -7.21
N PHE A 130 0.78 -5.09 -5.98
CA PHE A 130 1.17 -4.33 -4.80
C PHE A 130 2.69 -4.38 -4.61
N VAL A 131 3.32 -3.21 -4.56
CA VAL A 131 4.76 -3.06 -4.34
C VAL A 131 5.05 -1.85 -3.46
N ALA A 132 6.17 -1.87 -2.74
CA ALA A 132 6.62 -0.76 -1.92
C ALA A 132 8.10 -0.48 -2.13
N ASP A 133 8.48 0.80 -2.01
CA ASP A 133 9.87 1.21 -1.93
C ASP A 133 10.46 0.80 -0.59
N GLU A 134 11.51 -0.02 -0.63
CA GLU A 134 12.11 -0.56 0.59
C GLU A 134 12.75 0.52 1.47
N ASN A 135 13.34 1.54 0.86
CA ASN A 135 14.03 2.59 1.61
C ASN A 135 13.02 3.44 2.37
N LEU A 136 11.89 3.80 1.72
CA LEU A 136 10.82 4.52 2.38
C LEU A 136 10.12 3.66 3.45
N ALA A 137 9.92 2.36 3.18
CA ALA A 137 9.38 1.43 4.16
C ALA A 137 10.29 1.27 5.39
N ARG A 138 11.61 1.31 5.21
CA ARG A 138 12.58 1.21 6.33
C ARG A 138 12.61 2.47 7.19
N LEU A 139 12.44 3.66 6.62
CA LEU A 139 12.38 4.91 7.37
C LEU A 139 11.22 4.93 8.38
N HIS A 140 10.19 4.12 8.16
CA HIS A 140 9.01 4.02 9.02
C HIS A 140 8.98 2.78 9.92
N ARG A 141 10.03 1.95 9.94
CA ARG A 141 10.12 0.78 10.84
C ARG A 141 10.19 1.13 12.33
N GLY A 142 10.39 2.38 12.68
CA GLY A 142 10.40 2.87 14.06
C GLY A 142 9.01 3.20 14.62
N LEU A 143 7.96 3.13 13.81
CA LEU A 143 6.60 3.36 14.30
C LEU A 143 6.08 2.09 14.96
N PRO A 144 5.56 2.17 16.19
CA PRO A 144 4.91 1.04 16.82
C PRO A 144 3.68 0.67 15.98
N TYR A 145 3.73 -0.48 15.31
CA TYR A 145 2.51 -1.08 14.78
C TYR A 145 1.56 -1.33 15.95
N PRO A 146 0.29 -0.93 15.86
CA PRO A 146 -0.67 -1.37 16.85
C PRO A 146 -0.66 -2.90 16.86
N PRO A 147 -0.71 -3.56 18.03
CA PRO A 147 -0.77 -5.00 18.11
C PRO A 147 -1.92 -5.47 17.21
N SER A 148 -1.60 -6.39 16.29
CA SER A 148 -2.62 -7.02 15.46
C SER A 148 -3.70 -7.59 16.34
N VAL A 149 -4.91 -7.09 16.19
CA VAL A 149 -6.09 -7.69 16.80
C VAL A 149 -6.31 -9.02 16.08
N VAL A 150 -5.96 -10.12 16.77
CA VAL A 150 -6.28 -11.49 16.36
C VAL A 150 -7.72 -11.78 16.75
#